data_af345308b5352867c6d6835ca7490706
#
_entry.id   af345308b5352867c6d6835ca7490706
#
_cell.length_a   1.000
_cell.length_b   1.000
_cell.length_c   1.000
_cell.angle_alpha   90.00
_cell.angle_beta   90.00
_cell.angle_gamma   90.00
#
_symmetry.space_group_name_H-M   'P 1'
#
loop_
_entity.id
_entity.type
_entity.pdbx_description
1 polymer ?
#
loop_
_entity_poly.entity_id
_entity_poly.type
_entity_poly.pdbx_seq_one_letter_code
_entity_poly.pdbx_strand_id
1 'polypeptide(L)'
;VSFIRLSGLNMMLPELQEFVARGGCLRVITTTYMQITEYKAVEKLSKLAHTEIKISYHSDLDRLHAKAYVFMRDSGFHTAYIGSSNISHAALTEGLEWNVKVTQMELPHIFATIKNTFDTYWEQDVFETFNLNRDSERLKKALDKNAQTSEGIDYSVLDLMQAKEYQNDILDRLEKERRYHNNWRNLVVAATGTGKTVIAAFDYKRFKEQHTKANFLFVVHREEIIKQACATYRAVLGDPNFGDMWYGGHEA
;
A
#
# COMPACT_ATOMS: atom_id res chain seq x y z
N VAL A 1 -2.56 1.59 10.66
CA VAL A 1 -3.37 1.36 9.45
C VAL A 1 -2.71 1.99 8.24
N SER A 2 -2.78 1.33 7.07
CA SER A 2 -2.13 1.85 5.86
C SER A 2 -2.73 3.17 5.41
N PHE A 3 -4.05 3.26 5.35
CA PHE A 3 -4.73 4.42 4.78
C PHE A 3 -5.79 4.99 5.72
N ILE A 4 -5.84 6.31 5.78
CA ILE A 4 -6.79 7.05 6.61
C ILE A 4 -7.52 8.09 5.74
N ARG A 5 -8.82 7.89 5.56
CA ARG A 5 -9.69 8.85 4.87
C ARG A 5 -10.51 9.65 5.86
N LEU A 6 -10.80 10.88 5.51
CA LEU A 6 -11.57 11.81 6.35
C LEU A 6 -12.98 11.27 6.64
N SER A 7 -13.60 10.62 5.66
CA SER A 7 -14.93 10.03 5.81
C SER A 7 -14.96 8.94 6.89
N GLY A 8 -13.98 8.02 6.89
CA GLY A 8 -13.89 6.98 7.92
C GLY A 8 -13.48 7.53 9.28
N LEU A 9 -12.53 8.49 9.29
CA LEU A 9 -12.14 9.15 10.55
C LEU A 9 -13.30 9.87 11.22
N ASN A 10 -14.11 10.59 10.46
CA ASN A 10 -15.26 11.32 11.00
C ASN A 10 -16.26 10.41 11.73
N MET A 11 -16.37 9.14 11.34
CA MET A 11 -17.21 8.15 12.02
C MET A 11 -16.68 7.75 13.39
N MET A 12 -15.35 7.75 13.56
CA MET A 12 -14.68 7.35 14.80
C MET A 12 -14.33 8.57 15.68
N LEU A 13 -14.43 9.77 15.13
CA LEU A 13 -13.90 10.99 15.77
C LEU A 13 -14.55 11.29 17.11
N PRO A 14 -15.88 11.16 17.31
CA PRO A 14 -16.51 11.39 18.61
C PRO A 14 -15.92 10.48 19.71
N GLU A 15 -15.79 9.19 19.44
CA GLU A 15 -15.28 8.21 20.38
C GLU A 15 -13.78 8.44 20.65
N LEU A 16 -13.00 8.82 19.64
CA LEU A 16 -11.59 9.16 19.81
C LEU A 16 -11.44 10.44 20.65
N GLN A 17 -12.27 11.45 20.45
CA GLN A 17 -12.27 12.66 21.25
C GLN A 17 -12.61 12.38 22.73
N GLU A 18 -13.64 11.57 22.97
CA GLU A 18 -13.99 11.15 24.32
C GLU A 18 -12.88 10.32 24.99
N PHE A 19 -12.24 9.42 24.21
CA PHE A 19 -11.12 8.60 24.69
C PHE A 19 -9.94 9.46 25.14
N VAL A 20 -9.50 10.41 24.32
CA VAL A 20 -8.36 11.27 24.68
C VAL A 20 -8.72 12.29 25.76
N ALA A 21 -9.97 12.74 25.84
CA ALA A 21 -10.45 13.62 26.90
C ALA A 21 -10.42 12.93 28.29
N ARG A 22 -10.52 11.61 28.33
CA ARG A 22 -10.37 10.79 29.53
C ARG A 22 -8.90 10.44 29.85
N GLY A 23 -7.94 11.03 29.13
CA GLY A 23 -6.50 10.79 29.31
C GLY A 23 -5.95 9.60 28.52
N GLY A 24 -6.74 9.03 27.62
CA GLY A 24 -6.29 7.96 26.73
C GLY A 24 -5.23 8.45 25.75
N CYS A 25 -4.22 7.61 25.49
CA CYS A 25 -3.14 7.88 24.53
C CYS A 25 -3.39 7.17 23.22
N LEU A 26 -3.31 7.90 22.10
CA LEU A 26 -3.49 7.36 20.75
C LEU A 26 -2.16 7.36 20.00
N ARG A 27 -1.74 6.20 19.50
CA ARG A 27 -0.58 6.04 18.62
C ARG A 27 -1.02 5.55 17.25
N VAL A 28 -0.64 6.24 16.20
CA VAL A 28 -1.06 5.95 14.82
C VAL A 28 0.15 5.80 13.92
N ILE A 29 0.22 4.70 13.18
CA ILE A 29 1.16 4.52 12.08
C ILE A 29 0.38 4.50 10.76
N THR A 30 0.80 5.31 9.79
CA THR A 30 0.23 5.36 8.45
C THR A 30 1.30 5.61 7.39
N THR A 31 0.91 5.70 6.13
CA THR A 31 1.83 5.90 5.01
C THR A 31 1.25 6.85 3.99
N THR A 32 2.13 7.51 3.23
CA THR A 32 1.76 8.27 2.02
C THR A 32 1.65 7.39 0.77
N TYR A 33 2.02 6.11 0.89
CA TYR A 33 1.96 5.15 -0.21
C TYR A 33 0.58 5.14 -0.88
N MET A 34 0.56 5.09 -2.20
CA MET A 34 -0.62 5.18 -3.06
C MET A 34 -1.45 6.48 -2.93
N GLN A 35 -1.02 7.46 -2.12
CA GLN A 35 -1.72 8.74 -1.91
C GLN A 35 -3.22 8.60 -1.57
N ILE A 36 -3.55 7.52 -0.84
CA ILE A 36 -4.93 7.22 -0.40
C ILE A 36 -5.24 7.88 0.95
N THR A 37 -4.22 8.04 1.81
CA THR A 37 -4.35 8.80 3.05
C THR A 37 -4.67 10.26 2.72
N GLU A 38 -5.62 10.86 3.43
CA GLU A 38 -6.01 12.24 3.21
C GLU A 38 -5.33 13.16 4.24
N TYR A 39 -4.70 14.24 3.77
CA TYR A 39 -4.08 15.25 4.62
C TYR A 39 -5.00 15.72 5.75
N LYS A 40 -6.27 16.07 5.40
CA LYS A 40 -7.26 16.55 6.37
C LYS A 40 -7.57 15.52 7.47
N ALA A 41 -7.45 14.24 7.19
CA ALA A 41 -7.63 13.20 8.20
C ALA A 41 -6.46 13.17 9.19
N VAL A 42 -5.23 13.21 8.68
CA VAL A 42 -4.02 13.27 9.52
C VAL A 42 -4.01 14.56 10.35
N GLU A 43 -4.35 15.70 9.74
CA GLU A 43 -4.47 16.99 10.43
C GLU A 43 -5.48 16.94 11.59
N LYS A 44 -6.65 16.34 11.38
CA LYS A 44 -7.66 16.19 12.46
C LYS A 44 -7.17 15.31 13.59
N LEU A 45 -6.54 14.16 13.25
CA LEU A 45 -5.97 13.25 14.24
C LEU A 45 -4.86 13.94 15.07
N SER A 46 -3.98 14.68 14.42
CA SER A 46 -2.86 15.36 15.10
C SER A 46 -3.29 16.48 16.05
N LYS A 47 -4.53 16.97 15.92
CA LYS A 47 -5.12 17.97 16.83
C LYS A 47 -5.76 17.35 18.08
N LEU A 48 -5.91 16.04 18.15
CA LEU A 48 -6.40 15.36 19.35
C LEU A 48 -5.29 15.35 20.43
N ALA A 49 -5.71 15.60 21.68
CA ALA A 49 -4.80 15.51 22.82
C ALA A 49 -4.19 14.09 22.91
N HIS A 50 -2.99 13.98 23.48
CA HIS A 50 -2.32 12.70 23.71
C HIS A 50 -2.25 11.79 22.47
N THR A 51 -2.10 12.40 21.28
CA THR A 51 -2.05 11.68 20.01
C THR A 51 -0.69 11.84 19.35
N GLU A 52 -0.05 10.72 19.05
CA GLU A 52 1.19 10.67 18.31
C GLU A 52 0.96 9.94 16.97
N ILE A 53 1.48 10.53 15.89
CA ILE A 53 1.35 9.98 14.55
C ILE A 53 2.75 9.77 13.99
N LYS A 54 2.99 8.58 13.44
CA LYS A 54 4.18 8.29 12.65
C LYS A 54 3.78 7.97 11.21
N ILE A 55 4.53 8.51 10.25
CA ILE A 55 4.23 8.42 8.82
C ILE A 55 5.44 7.87 8.08
N SER A 56 5.24 6.84 7.27
CA SER A 56 6.21 6.48 6.24
C SER A 56 5.97 7.32 4.99
N TYR A 57 7.00 8.06 4.59
CA TYR A 57 7.05 8.86 3.34
C TYR A 57 7.71 8.09 2.19
N HIS A 58 8.34 6.94 2.48
CA HIS A 58 9.04 6.11 1.51
C HIS A 58 8.06 5.16 0.83
N SER A 59 7.61 5.52 -0.37
CA SER A 59 6.65 4.70 -1.14
C SER A 59 7.26 3.43 -1.72
N ASP A 60 8.59 3.37 -1.84
CA ASP A 60 9.25 2.40 -2.70
C ASP A 60 9.90 1.24 -1.92
N LEU A 61 10.33 1.46 -0.69
CA LEU A 61 11.06 0.48 0.11
C LEU A 61 10.17 -0.26 1.12
N ASP A 62 9.28 0.45 1.82
CA ASP A 62 8.45 -0.11 2.89
C ASP A 62 6.97 0.17 2.67
N ARG A 63 6.32 -0.75 1.99
CA ARG A 63 4.89 -0.66 1.68
C ARG A 63 4.05 -1.09 2.88
N LEU A 64 3.83 -0.20 3.83
CA LEU A 64 2.90 -0.49 4.92
C LEU A 64 1.52 -0.83 4.34
N HIS A 65 1.09 -2.08 4.48
CA HIS A 65 -0.24 -2.53 4.08
C HIS A 65 -1.01 -3.16 5.25
N ALA A 66 -0.51 -2.97 6.48
CA ALA A 66 -1.14 -3.48 7.69
C ALA A 66 -2.42 -2.71 8.04
N LYS A 67 -3.42 -3.42 8.50
CA LYS A 67 -4.64 -2.88 9.09
C LYS A 67 -4.84 -3.58 10.42
N ALA A 68 -4.30 -3.00 11.46
CA ALA A 68 -4.38 -3.50 12.82
C ALA A 68 -4.84 -2.39 13.75
N TYR A 69 -5.69 -2.75 14.70
CA TYR A 69 -6.20 -1.88 15.75
C TYR A 69 -5.95 -2.58 17.08
N VAL A 70 -5.21 -1.96 17.98
CA VAL A 70 -4.86 -2.53 19.28
C VAL A 70 -5.47 -1.66 20.37
N PHE A 71 -6.27 -2.25 21.22
CA PHE A 71 -6.94 -1.59 22.33
C PHE A 71 -6.36 -2.10 23.65
N MET A 72 -5.59 -1.24 24.30
CA MET A 72 -5.05 -1.49 25.63
C MET A 72 -6.01 -0.91 26.67
N ARG A 73 -6.27 -1.65 27.75
CA ARG A 73 -7.21 -1.26 28.81
C ARG A 73 -6.60 -1.50 30.17
N ASP A 74 -6.87 -0.63 31.13
CA ASP A 74 -6.40 -0.76 32.52
C ASP A 74 -6.95 -2.04 33.17
N SER A 75 -8.10 -2.52 32.71
CA SER A 75 -8.70 -3.78 33.16
C SER A 75 -7.92 -5.04 32.76
N GLY A 76 -6.90 -4.92 31.89
CA GLY A 76 -6.18 -6.06 31.32
C GLY A 76 -6.93 -6.81 30.20
N PHE A 77 -8.19 -6.47 29.89
CA PHE A 77 -8.92 -7.08 28.78
C PHE A 77 -8.53 -6.44 27.44
N HIS A 78 -7.26 -6.64 27.06
CA HIS A 78 -6.73 -6.12 25.82
C HIS A 78 -7.29 -6.86 24.61
N THR A 79 -7.53 -6.11 23.54
CA THR A 79 -8.03 -6.68 22.27
C THR A 79 -7.30 -6.09 21.08
N ALA A 80 -7.16 -6.89 20.03
CA ALA A 80 -6.69 -6.44 18.74
C ALA A 80 -7.64 -6.88 17.63
N TYR A 81 -7.71 -6.08 16.57
CA TYR A 81 -8.38 -6.44 15.32
C TYR A 81 -7.33 -6.38 14.21
N ILE A 82 -7.26 -7.44 13.41
CA ILE A 82 -6.40 -7.51 12.23
C ILE A 82 -7.26 -7.95 11.05
N GLY A 83 -7.09 -7.28 9.92
CA GLY A 83 -7.84 -7.66 8.74
C GLY A 83 -7.57 -6.79 7.53
N SER A 84 -8.58 -6.57 6.73
CA SER A 84 -8.52 -5.79 5.50
C SER A 84 -8.99 -4.35 5.66
N SER A 85 -9.62 -3.98 6.79
CA SER A 85 -10.27 -2.69 6.99
C SER A 85 -9.29 -1.53 7.24
N ASN A 86 -9.24 -0.58 6.33
CA ASN A 86 -8.64 0.74 6.55
C ASN A 86 -9.64 1.70 7.24
N ILE A 87 -9.17 2.86 7.69
CA ILE A 87 -10.06 3.92 8.18
C ILE A 87 -10.68 4.64 6.97
N SER A 88 -11.75 4.07 6.45
CA SER A 88 -12.56 4.66 5.37
C SER A 88 -14.04 4.34 5.62
N HIS A 89 -14.95 5.17 5.08
CA HIS A 89 -16.39 4.93 5.25
C HIS A 89 -16.79 3.55 4.74
N ALA A 90 -16.37 3.20 3.52
CA ALA A 90 -16.70 1.90 2.93
C ALA A 90 -16.21 0.72 3.77
N ALA A 91 -14.96 0.77 4.28
CA ALA A 91 -14.42 -0.31 5.09
C ALA A 91 -15.07 -0.45 6.48
N LEU A 92 -15.67 0.63 7.00
CA LEU A 92 -16.33 0.64 8.32
C LEU A 92 -17.84 0.36 8.26
N THR A 93 -18.46 0.38 7.06
CA THR A 93 -19.92 0.24 6.91
C THR A 93 -20.33 -0.81 5.89
N GLU A 94 -20.04 -0.60 4.60
CA GLU A 94 -20.62 -1.33 3.48
C GLU A 94 -19.63 -2.31 2.81
N GLY A 95 -18.35 -2.16 3.11
CA GLY A 95 -17.29 -2.98 2.53
C GLY A 95 -17.34 -4.41 3.00
N LEU A 96 -17.09 -5.36 2.11
CA LEU A 96 -16.90 -6.77 2.45
C LEU A 96 -15.48 -6.95 3.04
N GLU A 97 -15.35 -6.63 4.31
CA GLU A 97 -14.10 -6.65 5.03
C GLU A 97 -14.00 -7.85 5.98
N TRP A 98 -12.83 -8.46 6.04
CA TRP A 98 -12.55 -9.54 6.96
C TRP A 98 -11.65 -9.05 8.07
N ASN A 99 -12.16 -9.11 9.32
CA ASN A 99 -11.39 -8.76 10.50
C ASN A 99 -11.46 -9.89 11.53
N VAL A 100 -10.31 -10.26 12.03
CA VAL A 100 -10.19 -11.20 13.15
C VAL A 100 -10.03 -10.40 14.43
N LYS A 101 -10.88 -10.63 15.41
CA LYS A 101 -10.72 -10.14 16.77
C LYS A 101 -9.88 -11.12 17.56
N VAL A 102 -8.81 -10.62 18.17
CA VAL A 102 -7.91 -11.36 19.06
C VAL A 102 -8.01 -10.74 20.44
N THR A 103 -8.26 -11.55 21.46
CA THR A 103 -8.20 -11.12 22.85
C THR A 103 -6.96 -11.68 23.52
N GLN A 104 -6.36 -10.90 24.43
CA GLN A 104 -5.21 -11.38 25.20
C GLN A 104 -5.56 -12.58 26.07
N MET A 105 -6.79 -12.65 26.55
CA MET A 105 -7.25 -13.74 27.43
C MET A 105 -7.34 -15.09 26.69
N GLU A 106 -7.84 -15.09 25.46
CA GLU A 106 -8.04 -16.31 24.69
C GLU A 106 -6.81 -16.72 23.90
N LEU A 107 -6.07 -15.74 23.34
CA LEU A 107 -4.94 -15.96 22.44
C LEU A 107 -3.74 -15.07 22.85
N PRO A 108 -3.18 -15.27 24.06
CA PRO A 108 -2.14 -14.37 24.61
C PRO A 108 -0.91 -14.27 23.71
N HIS A 109 -0.46 -15.38 23.11
CA HIS A 109 0.72 -15.39 22.25
C HIS A 109 0.49 -14.59 20.96
N ILE A 110 -0.68 -14.72 20.33
CA ILE A 110 -1.01 -13.97 19.11
C ILE A 110 -1.16 -12.50 19.43
N PHE A 111 -1.83 -12.15 20.53
CA PHE A 111 -1.94 -10.77 20.98
C PHE A 111 -0.56 -10.14 21.23
N ALA A 112 0.33 -10.85 21.92
CA ALA A 112 1.71 -10.40 22.18
C ALA A 112 2.48 -10.19 20.86
N THR A 113 2.35 -11.09 19.89
CA THR A 113 2.98 -10.93 18.57
C THR A 113 2.48 -9.67 17.86
N ILE A 114 1.18 -9.42 17.86
CA ILE A 114 0.58 -8.22 17.25
C ILE A 114 1.13 -6.94 17.90
N LYS A 115 1.10 -6.90 19.24
CA LYS A 115 1.60 -5.75 20.00
C LYS A 115 3.09 -5.52 19.74
N ASN A 116 3.90 -6.55 19.81
CA ASN A 116 5.34 -6.45 19.58
C ASN A 116 5.66 -6.01 18.15
N THR A 117 4.90 -6.49 17.15
CA THR A 117 5.03 -6.02 15.77
C THR A 117 4.72 -4.54 15.64
N PHE A 118 3.66 -4.05 16.31
CA PHE A 118 3.35 -2.63 16.33
C PHE A 118 4.48 -1.83 17.00
N ASP A 119 4.97 -2.27 18.15
CA ASP A 119 6.05 -1.58 18.88
C ASP A 119 7.35 -1.60 18.04
N THR A 120 7.67 -2.70 17.35
CA THR A 120 8.80 -2.76 16.40
C THR A 120 8.67 -1.74 15.28
N TYR A 121 7.49 -1.63 14.65
CA TYR A 121 7.26 -0.61 13.62
C TYR A 121 7.35 0.80 14.19
N TRP A 122 6.88 0.99 15.43
CA TRP A 122 6.95 2.28 16.09
C TRP A 122 8.38 2.77 16.29
N GLU A 123 9.32 1.88 16.54
CA GLU A 123 10.74 2.21 16.76
C GLU A 123 11.57 2.29 15.47
N GLN A 124 11.02 1.88 14.32
CA GLN A 124 11.73 1.95 13.05
C GLN A 124 11.83 3.38 12.53
N ASP A 125 13.01 3.79 12.08
CA ASP A 125 13.28 5.13 11.54
C ASP A 125 12.49 5.47 10.28
N VAL A 126 12.05 4.45 9.54
CA VAL A 126 11.19 4.62 8.35
C VAL A 126 9.84 5.27 8.68
N PHE A 127 9.38 5.14 9.92
CA PHE A 127 8.16 5.78 10.41
C PHE A 127 8.53 7.05 11.20
N GLU A 128 8.53 8.18 10.50
CA GLU A 128 8.89 9.47 11.06
C GLU A 128 7.75 10.08 11.87
N THR A 129 8.08 10.65 13.05
CA THR A 129 7.09 11.35 13.88
C THR A 129 6.60 12.61 13.16
N PHE A 130 5.30 12.67 12.92
CA PHE A 130 4.64 13.78 12.28
C PHE A 130 4.36 14.93 13.27
N ASN A 131 4.79 16.12 12.89
CA ASN A 131 4.45 17.37 13.59
C ASN A 131 3.69 18.30 12.65
N LEU A 132 2.46 18.69 13.02
CA LEU A 132 1.58 19.50 12.17
C LEU A 132 2.25 20.80 11.70
N ASN A 133 2.96 21.50 12.59
CA ASN A 133 3.56 22.79 12.26
C ASN A 133 4.79 22.67 11.36
N ARG A 134 5.54 21.57 11.49
CA ARG A 134 6.79 21.34 10.74
C ARG A 134 6.52 20.63 9.41
N ASP A 135 5.65 19.64 9.42
CA ASP A 135 5.60 18.63 8.35
C ASP A 135 4.37 18.76 7.44
N SER A 136 3.47 19.76 7.69
CA SER A 136 2.23 19.96 6.92
C SER A 136 2.46 20.07 5.42
N GLU A 137 3.40 20.91 5.00
CA GLU A 137 3.66 21.11 3.57
C GLU A 137 4.31 19.89 2.93
N ARG A 138 5.22 19.23 3.65
CA ARG A 138 5.82 17.95 3.20
C ARG A 138 4.75 16.87 3.01
N LEU A 139 3.82 16.76 3.97
CA LEU A 139 2.74 15.78 3.87
C LEU A 139 1.77 16.09 2.73
N LYS A 140 1.39 17.36 2.54
CA LYS A 140 0.56 17.78 1.42
C LYS A 140 1.22 17.42 0.09
N LYS A 141 2.51 17.76 -0.08
CA LYS A 141 3.26 17.44 -1.29
C LYS A 141 3.34 15.93 -1.53
N ALA A 142 3.58 15.13 -0.49
CA ALA A 142 3.65 13.67 -0.61
C ALA A 142 2.30 13.01 -0.93
N LEU A 143 1.17 13.66 -0.59
CA LEU A 143 -0.18 13.20 -0.87
C LEU A 143 -0.82 13.84 -2.10
N ASP A 144 -0.14 14.78 -2.76
CA ASP A 144 -0.65 15.44 -3.96
C ASP A 144 -0.52 14.54 -5.18
N LYS A 145 -1.67 14.10 -5.69
CA LYS A 145 -1.75 13.25 -6.89
C LYS A 145 -1.22 13.94 -8.15
N ASN A 146 -1.18 15.28 -8.17
CA ASN A 146 -0.73 16.06 -9.32
C ASN A 146 0.79 16.34 -9.27
N ALA A 147 1.41 16.29 -8.11
CA ALA A 147 2.84 16.54 -7.96
C ALA A 147 3.72 15.46 -8.61
N GLN A 148 3.20 14.24 -8.77
CA GLN A 148 3.91 13.14 -9.42
C GLN A 148 3.83 13.17 -10.97
N THR A 149 2.99 14.02 -11.55
CA THR A 149 2.90 14.17 -13.02
C THR A 149 3.86 15.22 -13.57
N SER A 150 4.50 16.04 -12.75
CA SER A 150 5.37 17.13 -13.19
C SER A 150 6.83 17.06 -12.73
N GLU A 151 7.16 16.28 -11.72
CA GLU A 151 8.56 15.98 -11.39
C GLU A 151 8.76 14.49 -11.69
N GLY A 152 9.55 14.20 -12.71
CA GLY A 152 9.75 12.86 -13.24
C GLY A 152 10.01 11.84 -12.13
N ILE A 153 9.36 10.70 -12.26
CA ILE A 153 9.78 9.50 -11.57
C ILE A 153 11.30 9.47 -11.71
N ASP A 154 12.02 9.40 -10.62
CA ASP A 154 13.47 9.25 -10.66
C ASP A 154 13.77 7.88 -11.26
N TYR A 155 13.96 7.87 -12.57
CA TYR A 155 14.24 6.66 -13.34
C TYR A 155 15.55 5.99 -12.92
N SER A 156 16.41 6.67 -12.16
CA SER A 156 17.62 6.07 -11.61
C SER A 156 17.31 5.01 -10.54
N VAL A 157 16.19 5.12 -9.84
CA VAL A 157 15.70 4.10 -8.89
C VAL A 157 15.03 2.94 -9.65
N LEU A 158 14.48 3.19 -10.82
CA LEU A 158 13.79 2.20 -11.65
C LEU A 158 14.76 1.28 -12.40
N ASP A 159 15.94 1.76 -12.75
CA ASP A 159 17.04 0.93 -13.29
C ASP A 159 17.55 -0.12 -12.27
N LEU A 160 17.20 0.06 -10.98
CA LEU A 160 17.48 -0.88 -9.90
C LEU A 160 16.34 -1.86 -9.61
N MET A 161 15.21 -1.79 -10.30
CA MET A 161 14.15 -2.79 -10.17
C MET A 161 14.65 -4.15 -10.68
N GLN A 162 15.07 -4.98 -9.75
CA GLN A 162 15.39 -6.39 -10.04
C GLN A 162 14.21 -7.26 -9.60
N ALA A 163 13.90 -8.25 -10.43
CA ALA A 163 12.95 -9.27 -10.04
C ALA A 163 13.46 -10.02 -8.80
N LYS A 164 12.62 -10.19 -7.79
CA LYS A 164 12.93 -10.99 -6.59
C LYS A 164 13.16 -12.46 -6.98
N GLU A 165 13.86 -13.21 -6.15
CA GLU A 165 14.21 -14.62 -6.40
C GLU A 165 12.97 -15.45 -6.81
N TYR A 166 11.89 -15.42 -6.04
CA TYR A 166 10.65 -16.14 -6.37
C TYR A 166 9.97 -15.65 -7.67
N GLN A 167 10.16 -14.37 -8.03
CA GLN A 167 9.66 -13.83 -9.30
C GLN A 167 10.51 -14.37 -10.47
N ASN A 168 11.82 -14.47 -10.30
CA ASN A 168 12.69 -15.06 -11.28
C ASN A 168 12.35 -16.54 -11.52
N ASP A 169 12.04 -17.32 -10.48
CA ASP A 169 11.58 -18.70 -10.62
C ASP A 169 10.32 -18.80 -11.51
N ILE A 170 9.37 -17.89 -11.35
CA ILE A 170 8.16 -17.85 -12.20
C ILE A 170 8.54 -17.48 -13.63
N LEU A 171 9.37 -16.47 -13.82
CA LEU A 171 9.82 -16.02 -15.13
C LEU A 171 10.58 -17.13 -15.89
N ASP A 172 11.45 -17.86 -15.21
CA ASP A 172 12.20 -18.97 -15.78
C ASP A 172 11.30 -20.15 -16.17
N ARG A 173 10.25 -20.41 -15.39
CA ARG A 173 9.21 -21.41 -15.74
C ARG A 173 8.44 -20.99 -16.99
N LEU A 174 8.01 -19.73 -17.09
CA LEU A 174 7.32 -19.20 -18.27
C LEU A 174 8.19 -19.29 -19.53
N GLU A 175 9.48 -18.97 -19.40
CA GLU A 175 10.43 -19.10 -20.51
C GLU A 175 10.64 -20.56 -20.93
N LYS A 176 10.78 -21.49 -19.97
CA LYS A 176 10.87 -22.93 -20.24
C LYS A 176 9.63 -23.46 -20.96
N GLU A 177 8.43 -23.09 -20.53
CA GLU A 177 7.20 -23.49 -21.19
C GLU A 177 7.16 -23.06 -22.67
N ARG A 178 7.56 -21.84 -22.95
CA ARG A 178 7.63 -21.34 -24.34
C ARG A 178 8.74 -22.03 -25.15
N ARG A 179 9.92 -22.15 -24.57
CA ARG A 179 11.12 -22.57 -25.32
C ARG A 179 11.21 -24.09 -25.56
N TYR A 180 10.83 -24.88 -24.55
CA TYR A 180 10.97 -26.33 -24.61
C TYR A 180 9.67 -27.07 -24.88
N HIS A 181 8.53 -26.52 -24.44
CA HIS A 181 7.22 -27.15 -24.60
C HIS A 181 6.36 -26.48 -25.70
N ASN A 182 6.85 -25.41 -26.32
CA ASN A 182 6.11 -24.62 -27.31
C ASN A 182 4.73 -24.17 -26.79
N ASN A 183 4.63 -23.96 -25.47
CA ASN A 183 3.38 -23.57 -24.81
C ASN A 183 3.34 -22.05 -24.62
N TRP A 184 2.54 -21.38 -25.44
CA TRP A 184 2.42 -19.92 -25.49
C TRP A 184 1.25 -19.39 -24.66
N ARG A 185 0.47 -20.27 -24.03
CA ARG A 185 -0.68 -19.90 -23.20
C ARG A 185 -0.43 -20.40 -21.79
N ASN A 186 -0.13 -19.49 -20.89
CA ASN A 186 0.22 -19.80 -19.51
C ASN A 186 -0.71 -19.09 -18.53
N LEU A 187 -1.04 -19.75 -17.44
CA LEU A 187 -1.77 -19.18 -16.31
C LEU A 187 -0.80 -19.06 -15.12
N VAL A 188 -0.59 -17.82 -14.66
CA VAL A 188 0.19 -17.56 -13.45
C VAL A 188 -0.75 -17.27 -12.29
N VAL A 189 -0.76 -18.14 -11.29
CA VAL A 189 -1.52 -17.98 -10.08
C VAL A 189 -0.58 -17.59 -8.95
N ALA A 190 -0.77 -16.39 -8.40
CA ALA A 190 0.06 -15.88 -7.31
C ALA A 190 -0.81 -15.05 -6.34
N ALA A 191 -0.47 -15.07 -5.05
CA ALA A 191 -1.20 -14.36 -4.00
C ALA A 191 -1.26 -12.83 -4.26
N THR A 192 -2.21 -12.16 -3.62
CA THR A 192 -2.27 -10.69 -3.66
C THR A 192 -1.00 -10.11 -3.02
N GLY A 193 -0.47 -9.03 -3.60
CA GLY A 193 0.75 -8.40 -3.08
C GLY A 193 2.08 -9.01 -3.55
N THR A 194 2.08 -10.13 -4.29
CA THR A 194 3.32 -10.77 -4.81
C THR A 194 3.90 -10.07 -6.03
N GLY A 195 3.31 -8.97 -6.49
CA GLY A 195 3.79 -8.24 -7.67
C GLY A 195 3.49 -8.92 -9.00
N LYS A 196 2.27 -9.47 -9.18
CA LYS A 196 1.86 -10.08 -10.45
C LYS A 196 2.10 -9.19 -11.67
N THR A 197 1.80 -7.90 -11.56
CA THR A 197 2.04 -6.92 -12.63
C THR A 197 3.53 -6.73 -12.90
N VAL A 198 4.36 -6.76 -11.85
CA VAL A 198 5.82 -6.68 -11.96
C VAL A 198 6.37 -7.92 -12.67
N ILE A 199 5.89 -9.13 -12.31
CA ILE A 199 6.25 -10.38 -13.00
C ILE A 199 5.91 -10.29 -14.48
N ALA A 200 4.69 -9.85 -14.81
CA ALA A 200 4.26 -9.70 -16.21
C ALA A 200 5.10 -8.65 -16.96
N ALA A 201 5.50 -7.57 -16.32
CA ALA A 201 6.36 -6.55 -16.93
C ALA A 201 7.77 -7.08 -17.21
N PHE A 202 8.38 -7.82 -16.27
CA PHE A 202 9.67 -8.47 -16.49
C PHE A 202 9.58 -9.58 -17.54
N ASP A 203 8.48 -10.34 -17.57
CA ASP A 203 8.27 -11.36 -18.61
C ASP A 203 8.22 -10.71 -20.01
N TYR A 204 7.49 -9.62 -20.15
CA TYR A 204 7.46 -8.86 -21.41
C TYR A 204 8.84 -8.27 -21.75
N LYS A 205 9.58 -7.74 -20.78
CA LYS A 205 10.94 -7.22 -20.98
C LYS A 205 11.84 -8.29 -21.60
N ARG A 206 11.91 -9.49 -20.97
CA ARG A 206 12.68 -10.64 -21.48
C ARG A 206 12.20 -11.07 -22.87
N PHE A 207 10.89 -11.08 -23.08
CA PHE A 207 10.32 -11.45 -24.37
C PHE A 207 10.67 -10.46 -25.49
N LYS A 208 10.60 -9.16 -25.20
CA LYS A 208 10.91 -8.08 -26.15
C LYS A 208 12.39 -8.09 -26.57
N GLU A 209 13.29 -8.50 -25.70
CA GLU A 209 14.72 -8.65 -26.03
C GLU A 209 14.94 -9.66 -27.16
N GLN A 210 14.14 -10.72 -27.21
CA GLN A 210 14.20 -11.76 -28.24
C GLN A 210 13.29 -11.47 -29.44
N HIS A 211 12.25 -10.67 -29.25
CA HIS A 211 11.19 -10.36 -30.23
C HIS A 211 10.96 -8.84 -30.33
N THR A 212 11.88 -8.13 -30.98
CA THR A 212 11.89 -6.65 -31.02
C THR A 212 10.63 -6.00 -31.59
N LYS A 213 9.86 -6.73 -32.42
CA LYS A 213 8.60 -6.28 -33.02
C LYS A 213 7.36 -6.73 -32.27
N ALA A 214 7.50 -7.29 -31.06
CA ALA A 214 6.37 -7.77 -30.30
C ALA A 214 5.46 -6.61 -29.85
N ASN A 215 4.19 -6.76 -30.11
CA ASN A 215 3.15 -5.91 -29.55
C ASN A 215 2.72 -6.43 -28.18
N PHE A 216 2.27 -5.54 -27.32
CA PHE A 216 1.80 -5.85 -25.99
C PHE A 216 0.37 -5.37 -25.79
N LEU A 217 -0.49 -6.22 -25.24
CA LEU A 217 -1.85 -5.86 -24.85
C LEU A 217 -2.08 -6.27 -23.39
N PHE A 218 -2.45 -5.29 -22.57
CA PHE A 218 -2.85 -5.50 -21.18
C PHE A 218 -4.34 -5.20 -21.04
N VAL A 219 -5.11 -6.20 -20.60
CA VAL A 219 -6.56 -6.07 -20.46
C VAL A 219 -6.95 -6.22 -18.99
N VAL A 220 -7.72 -5.26 -18.49
CA VAL A 220 -8.20 -5.23 -17.12
C VAL A 220 -9.54 -4.51 -17.02
N HIS A 221 -10.33 -4.81 -16.00
CA HIS A 221 -11.68 -4.30 -15.85
C HIS A 221 -11.80 -2.98 -15.05
N ARG A 222 -10.70 -2.45 -14.53
CA ARG A 222 -10.69 -1.22 -13.69
C ARG A 222 -9.64 -0.24 -14.19
N GLU A 223 -10.03 1.03 -14.24
CA GLU A 223 -9.17 2.14 -14.65
C GLU A 223 -7.94 2.30 -13.76
N GLU A 224 -8.10 2.18 -12.44
CA GLU A 224 -6.99 2.32 -11.51
C GLU A 224 -5.91 1.27 -11.73
N ILE A 225 -6.32 0.04 -12.11
CA ILE A 225 -5.37 -1.05 -12.37
C ILE A 225 -4.61 -0.80 -13.67
N ILE A 226 -5.27 -0.27 -14.73
CA ILE A 226 -4.58 0.02 -15.99
C ILE A 226 -3.54 1.13 -15.81
N LYS A 227 -3.87 2.19 -15.06
CA LYS A 227 -2.93 3.28 -14.74
C LYS A 227 -1.72 2.77 -13.95
N GLN A 228 -1.97 1.95 -12.92
CA GLN A 228 -0.91 1.34 -12.13
C GLN A 228 -0.05 0.38 -12.95
N ALA A 229 -0.66 -0.43 -13.81
CA ALA A 229 0.07 -1.34 -14.68
C ALA A 229 0.96 -0.58 -15.66
N CYS A 230 0.43 0.44 -16.33
CA CYS A 230 1.19 1.27 -17.26
C CYS A 230 2.43 1.88 -16.58
N ALA A 231 2.27 2.46 -15.39
CA ALA A 231 3.39 2.98 -14.61
C ALA A 231 4.43 1.88 -14.30
N THR A 232 3.98 0.68 -13.91
CA THR A 232 4.87 -0.47 -13.64
C THR A 232 5.65 -0.89 -14.88
N TYR A 233 4.99 -0.99 -16.04
CA TYR A 233 5.65 -1.35 -17.30
C TYR A 233 6.67 -0.30 -17.73
N ARG A 234 6.31 0.98 -17.67
CA ARG A 234 7.24 2.09 -17.95
C ARG A 234 8.48 2.01 -17.08
N ALA A 235 8.27 1.73 -15.81
CA ALA A 235 9.32 1.56 -14.82
C ALA A 235 10.26 0.40 -15.15
N VAL A 236 9.72 -0.80 -15.33
CA VAL A 236 10.50 -2.03 -15.58
C VAL A 236 11.22 -1.99 -16.93
N LEU A 237 10.61 -1.35 -17.94
CA LEU A 237 11.19 -1.21 -19.28
C LEU A 237 12.21 -0.04 -19.39
N GLY A 238 12.21 0.88 -18.42
CA GLY A 238 13.00 2.11 -18.50
C GLY A 238 12.53 3.05 -19.62
N ASP A 239 11.25 2.96 -20.01
CA ASP A 239 10.66 3.76 -21.10
C ASP A 239 9.43 4.53 -20.58
N PRO A 240 9.56 5.82 -20.29
CA PRO A 240 8.46 6.64 -19.77
C PRO A 240 7.30 6.83 -20.75
N ASN A 241 7.55 6.62 -22.03
CA ASN A 241 6.53 6.77 -23.09
C ASN A 241 5.91 5.42 -23.51
N PHE A 242 6.28 4.32 -22.85
CA PHE A 242 5.75 3.00 -23.17
C PHE A 242 4.24 2.92 -22.94
N GLY A 243 3.53 2.47 -23.96
CA GLY A 243 2.12 2.07 -23.92
C GLY A 243 1.12 3.21 -23.82
N ASP A 244 0.09 3.10 -24.66
CA ASP A 244 -1.07 3.96 -24.61
C ASP A 244 -2.18 3.31 -23.80
N MET A 245 -3.00 4.12 -23.13
CA MET A 245 -4.09 3.64 -22.28
C MET A 245 -5.44 3.96 -22.91
N TRP A 246 -6.29 2.96 -23.01
CA TRP A 246 -7.66 3.12 -23.50
C TRP A 246 -8.66 2.71 -22.41
N TYR A 247 -9.45 3.65 -21.91
CA TYR A 247 -10.45 3.43 -20.86
C TYR A 247 -11.48 4.55 -20.80
N GLY A 248 -12.72 4.25 -20.40
CA GLY A 248 -13.71 5.21 -19.94
C GLY A 248 -13.99 6.42 -20.85
N GLY A 249 -13.97 6.26 -22.19
CA GLY A 249 -14.18 7.35 -23.14
C GLY A 249 -12.94 8.22 -23.41
N HIS A 250 -11.79 7.88 -22.84
CA HIS A 250 -10.49 8.40 -23.26
C HIS A 250 -9.93 7.51 -24.37
N GLU A 251 -9.81 8.06 -25.56
CA GLU A 251 -9.03 7.49 -26.67
C GLU A 251 -7.59 7.99 -26.56
N ALA A 252 -6.64 7.11 -26.89
CA ALA A 252 -5.21 7.43 -26.88
C ALA A 252 -4.83 8.48 -27.93
#